data_4a160049ec3869f298dfea5dc9aec342
#
_entry.id   4a160049ec3869f298dfea5dc9aec342
#
_cell.length_a   1.000
_cell.length_b   1.000
_cell.length_c   1.000
_cell.angle_alpha   90.00
_cell.angle_beta   90.00
_cell.angle_gamma   90.00
#
_symmetry.space_group_name_H-M   'P 1'
#
loop_
_entity.id
_entity.type
_entity.pdbx_description
1 polymer ?
#
loop_
_entity_poly.entity_id
_entity_poly.type
_entity_poly.pdbx_seq_one_letter_code
_entity_poly.pdbx_strand_id
1 'polypeptide(L)'
;MQDVDYITPNETEAGLLSGIDVHDLESAKRAAEAIHNKGVKNTVITLGSKGSLAFDGKKFIHSPAFPAVVKNTAGAGDAFNGALASGLAKGKSLESALCYASAFASLAVETSNASDMPEHESVIHRIQSIHYQQTIFTH
;
A
#
# COMPACT_ATOMS: atom_id res chain seq x y z
N MET A 1 13.59 13.95 7.94
CA MET A 1 12.63 12.85 8.13
C MET A 1 13.04 11.90 9.24
N GLN A 2 13.48 12.40 10.36
CA GLN A 2 13.82 11.55 11.48
C GLN A 2 12.58 11.25 12.30
N ASP A 3 12.53 10.04 12.88
CA ASP A 3 11.47 9.59 13.80
C ASP A 3 10.07 9.55 13.19
N VAL A 4 9.98 9.36 11.88
CA VAL A 4 8.69 9.15 11.21
C VAL A 4 8.34 7.66 11.25
N ASP A 5 7.15 7.32 11.77
CA ASP A 5 6.74 5.92 11.92
C ASP A 5 6.51 5.25 10.56
N TYR A 6 5.80 5.90 9.65
CA TYR A 6 5.67 5.41 8.28
C TYR A 6 5.24 6.53 7.33
N ILE A 7 5.52 6.33 6.03
CA ILE A 7 5.03 7.18 4.94
C ILE A 7 4.52 6.31 3.80
N THR A 8 3.64 6.87 2.97
CA THR A 8 2.99 6.14 1.88
C THR A 8 3.14 6.88 0.54
N PRO A 9 4.36 7.06 0.03
CA PRO A 9 4.54 7.74 -1.25
C PRO A 9 4.08 6.87 -2.42
N ASN A 10 3.60 7.53 -3.49
CA ASN A 10 3.43 6.84 -4.77
C ASN A 10 4.79 6.76 -5.49
N GLU A 11 4.81 6.18 -6.71
CA GLU A 11 6.05 6.00 -7.45
C GLU A 11 6.79 7.33 -7.71
N THR A 12 6.05 8.35 -8.10
CA THR A 12 6.64 9.69 -8.37
C THR A 12 7.20 10.30 -7.09
N GLU A 13 6.43 10.27 -6.02
CA GLU A 13 6.85 10.81 -4.73
C GLU A 13 8.05 10.07 -4.17
N ALA A 14 8.05 8.73 -4.29
CA ALA A 14 9.18 7.91 -3.85
C ALA A 14 10.44 8.23 -4.65
N GLY A 15 10.28 8.50 -5.94
CA GLY A 15 11.38 8.94 -6.79
C GLY A 15 11.99 10.24 -6.32
N LEU A 16 11.15 11.22 -5.99
CA LEU A 16 11.62 12.51 -5.49
C LEU A 16 12.30 12.39 -4.13
N LEU A 17 11.77 11.56 -3.24
CA LEU A 17 12.33 11.38 -1.90
C LEU A 17 13.64 10.60 -1.90
N SER A 18 13.76 9.62 -2.79
CA SER A 18 14.93 8.71 -2.81
C SER A 18 16.00 9.11 -3.80
N GLY A 19 15.66 9.89 -4.82
CA GLY A 19 16.55 10.17 -5.94
C GLY A 19 16.68 9.00 -6.92
N ILE A 20 15.79 8.00 -6.81
CA ILE A 20 15.80 6.79 -7.64
C ILE A 20 14.53 6.77 -8.50
N ASP A 21 14.68 6.55 -9.80
CA ASP A 21 13.53 6.42 -10.70
C ASP A 21 12.80 5.11 -10.42
N VAL A 22 11.58 5.20 -9.90
CA VAL A 22 10.77 4.04 -9.52
C VAL A 22 9.89 3.64 -10.69
N HIS A 23 10.21 2.51 -11.32
CA HIS A 23 9.49 2.03 -12.51
C HIS A 23 9.22 0.51 -12.47
N ASP A 24 9.81 -0.21 -11.51
CA ASP A 24 9.59 -1.64 -11.31
C ASP A 24 9.78 -2.01 -9.84
N LEU A 25 9.62 -3.28 -9.51
CA LEU A 25 9.73 -3.74 -8.13
C LEU A 25 11.15 -3.56 -7.57
N GLU A 26 12.17 -3.80 -8.38
CA GLU A 26 13.57 -3.65 -7.93
C GLU A 26 13.92 -2.20 -7.61
N SER A 27 13.52 -1.26 -8.46
CA SER A 27 13.75 0.17 -8.20
C SER A 27 12.91 0.64 -7.01
N ALA A 28 11.72 0.09 -6.83
CA ALA A 28 10.89 0.39 -5.65
C ALA A 28 11.58 -0.08 -4.36
N LYS A 29 12.20 -1.26 -4.37
CA LYS A 29 12.96 -1.76 -3.21
C LYS A 29 14.11 -0.82 -2.87
N ARG A 30 14.88 -0.39 -3.88
CA ARG A 30 16.00 0.52 -3.67
C ARG A 30 15.53 1.88 -3.13
N ALA A 31 14.42 2.38 -3.66
CA ALA A 31 13.83 3.63 -3.18
C ALA A 31 13.38 3.51 -1.73
N ALA A 32 12.73 2.39 -1.38
CA ALA A 32 12.27 2.14 0.00
C ALA A 32 13.44 2.09 0.97
N GLU A 33 14.54 1.43 0.59
CA GLU A 33 15.75 1.40 1.42
C GLU A 33 16.34 2.79 1.62
N ALA A 34 16.44 3.59 0.55
CA ALA A 34 16.96 4.94 0.62
C ALA A 34 16.10 5.82 1.54
N ILE A 35 14.80 5.70 1.47
CA ILE A 35 13.88 6.46 2.32
C ILE A 35 14.01 6.00 3.78
N HIS A 36 14.10 4.69 4.01
CA HIS A 36 14.31 4.15 5.35
C HIS A 36 15.58 4.71 5.99
N ASN A 37 16.66 4.80 5.21
CA ASN A 37 17.94 5.31 5.68
C ASN A 37 17.89 6.80 6.05
N LYS A 38 16.85 7.51 5.65
CA LYS A 38 16.62 8.91 6.03
C LYS A 38 15.84 9.05 7.35
N GLY A 39 15.51 7.93 8.00
CA GLY A 39 14.87 7.95 9.32
C GLY A 39 13.41 7.54 9.33
N VAL A 40 12.91 6.97 8.24
CA VAL A 40 11.52 6.47 8.18
C VAL A 40 11.51 4.99 8.55
N LYS A 41 10.76 4.61 9.58
CA LYS A 41 10.74 3.23 10.06
C LYS A 41 10.08 2.28 9.07
N ASN A 42 8.95 2.69 8.50
CA ASN A 42 8.19 1.89 7.55
C ASN A 42 7.89 2.74 6.32
N THR A 43 8.25 2.24 5.16
CA THR A 43 7.96 2.91 3.88
C THR A 43 7.01 2.03 3.08
N VAL A 44 5.88 2.58 2.64
CA VAL A 44 4.92 1.86 1.79
C VAL A 44 4.79 2.63 0.49
N ILE A 45 5.35 2.06 -0.58
CA ILE A 45 5.28 2.68 -1.91
C ILE A 45 4.09 2.09 -2.67
N THR A 46 3.16 2.95 -3.07
CA THR A 46 2.01 2.50 -3.87
C THR A 46 2.42 2.44 -5.34
N LEU A 47 2.07 1.33 -5.99
CA LEU A 47 2.53 0.99 -7.34
C LEU A 47 1.38 0.91 -8.36
N GLY A 48 0.26 1.54 -8.06
CA GLY A 48 -0.92 1.51 -8.92
C GLY A 48 -1.44 0.10 -9.08
N SER A 49 -1.62 -0.35 -10.32
CA SER A 49 -2.15 -1.69 -10.63
C SER A 49 -1.25 -2.83 -10.15
N LYS A 50 0.00 -2.55 -9.81
CA LYS A 50 0.93 -3.55 -9.29
C LYS A 50 0.85 -3.73 -7.77
N GLY A 51 0.01 -2.96 -7.11
CA GLY A 51 -0.20 -3.06 -5.66
C GLY A 51 0.66 -2.12 -4.85
N SER A 52 1.35 -2.65 -3.86
CA SER A 52 2.22 -1.85 -3.00
C SER A 52 3.44 -2.64 -2.54
N LEU A 53 4.50 -1.91 -2.19
CA LEU A 53 5.70 -2.49 -1.61
C LEU A 53 5.99 -1.79 -0.29
N ALA A 54 6.04 -2.54 0.79
CA ALA A 54 6.38 -2.04 2.12
C ALA A 54 7.77 -2.50 2.53
N PHE A 55 8.47 -1.68 3.28
CA PHE A 55 9.77 -2.02 3.86
C PHE A 55 9.80 -1.54 5.31
N ASP A 56 10.11 -2.44 6.24
CA ASP A 56 10.15 -2.15 7.67
C ASP A 56 11.58 -2.07 8.22
N GLY A 57 12.57 -2.09 7.35
CA GLY A 57 13.98 -2.12 7.72
C GLY A 57 14.58 -3.52 7.77
N LYS A 58 13.74 -4.56 7.79
CA LYS A 58 14.18 -5.96 7.88
C LYS A 58 13.71 -6.78 6.69
N LYS A 59 12.50 -6.52 6.19
CA LYS A 59 11.92 -7.28 5.10
C LYS A 59 11.10 -6.36 4.19
N PHE A 60 10.93 -6.80 2.95
CA PHE A 60 10.01 -6.18 2.00
C PHE A 60 8.75 -7.03 1.93
N ILE A 61 7.60 -6.36 1.81
CA ILE A 61 6.31 -7.01 1.65
C ILE A 61 5.68 -6.46 0.38
N HIS A 62 5.54 -7.30 -0.65
CA HIS A 62 4.81 -6.94 -1.85
C HIS A 62 3.37 -7.43 -1.72
N SER A 63 2.44 -6.50 -1.76
CA SER A 63 1.01 -6.77 -1.68
C SER A 63 0.40 -6.48 -3.05
N PRO A 64 0.05 -7.50 -3.84
CA PRO A 64 -0.56 -7.27 -5.15
C PRO A 64 -1.88 -6.54 -5.03
N ALA A 65 -2.27 -5.80 -6.07
CA ALA A 65 -3.59 -5.21 -6.11
C ALA A 65 -4.65 -6.31 -6.26
N PHE A 66 -5.79 -6.16 -5.59
CA PHE A 66 -6.91 -7.07 -5.81
C PHE A 66 -7.52 -6.80 -7.18
N PRO A 67 -7.99 -7.84 -7.88
CA PRO A 67 -8.73 -7.64 -9.14
C PRO A 67 -9.97 -6.77 -8.88
N ALA A 68 -10.19 -5.80 -9.77
CA ALA A 68 -11.29 -4.87 -9.61
C ALA A 68 -11.81 -4.40 -10.97
N VAL A 69 -13.10 -4.11 -11.03
CA VAL A 69 -13.70 -3.43 -12.19
C VAL A 69 -13.61 -1.94 -11.92
N VAL A 70 -12.63 -1.28 -12.52
CA VAL A 70 -12.33 0.12 -12.23
C VAL A 70 -13.34 1.02 -12.92
N LYS A 71 -14.10 1.76 -12.13
CA LYS A 71 -15.05 2.78 -12.62
C LYS A 71 -14.54 4.19 -12.34
N ASN A 72 -13.81 4.36 -11.24
CA ASN A 72 -13.31 5.67 -10.83
C ASN A 72 -12.05 5.49 -10.01
N THR A 73 -10.94 6.07 -10.47
CA THR A 73 -9.66 6.01 -9.75
C THR A 73 -9.47 7.16 -8.77
N ALA A 74 -10.37 8.17 -8.81
CA ALA A 74 -10.27 9.30 -7.90
C ALA A 74 -10.44 8.82 -6.45
N GLY A 75 -9.54 9.23 -5.59
CA GLY A 75 -9.58 8.87 -4.18
C GLY A 75 -9.07 7.47 -3.83
N ALA A 76 -8.62 6.67 -4.82
CA ALA A 76 -8.10 5.32 -4.55
C ALA A 76 -6.89 5.35 -3.62
N GLY A 77 -5.97 6.28 -3.84
CA GLY A 77 -4.80 6.45 -2.98
C GLY A 77 -5.18 6.87 -1.57
N ASP A 78 -6.13 7.79 -1.44
CA ASP A 78 -6.64 8.23 -0.14
C ASP A 78 -7.35 7.10 0.59
N ALA A 79 -8.14 6.29 -0.13
CA ALA A 79 -8.82 5.13 0.44
C ALA A 79 -7.82 4.12 0.98
N PHE A 80 -6.78 3.80 0.21
CA PHE A 80 -5.71 2.90 0.63
C PHE A 80 -5.02 3.44 1.88
N ASN A 81 -4.59 4.70 1.84
CA ASN A 81 -3.85 5.31 2.95
C ASN A 81 -4.69 5.38 4.22
N GLY A 82 -5.97 5.73 4.11
CA GLY A 82 -6.88 5.80 5.25
C GLY A 82 -7.10 4.43 5.89
N ALA A 83 -7.31 3.40 5.07
CA ALA A 83 -7.51 2.03 5.57
C ALA A 83 -6.23 1.49 6.21
N LEU A 84 -5.07 1.77 5.63
CA LEU A 84 -3.78 1.36 6.18
C LEU A 84 -3.55 2.01 7.54
N ALA A 85 -3.73 3.32 7.64
CA ALA A 85 -3.55 4.06 8.88
C ALA A 85 -4.49 3.55 9.97
N SER A 86 -5.74 3.29 9.64
CA SER A 86 -6.72 2.76 10.58
C SER A 86 -6.31 1.39 11.12
N GLY A 87 -5.86 0.50 10.23
CA GLY A 87 -5.41 -0.83 10.63
C GLY A 87 -4.21 -0.78 11.56
N LEU A 88 -3.22 0.04 11.23
CA LEU A 88 -2.02 0.18 12.06
C LEU A 88 -2.35 0.82 13.42
N ALA A 89 -3.26 1.80 13.45
CA ALA A 89 -3.70 2.42 14.70
C ALA A 89 -4.41 1.45 15.62
N LYS A 90 -5.08 0.42 15.05
CA LYS A 90 -5.75 -0.64 15.81
C LYS A 90 -4.80 -1.75 16.25
N GLY A 91 -3.52 -1.61 15.99
CA GLY A 91 -2.52 -2.60 16.40
C GLY A 91 -2.39 -3.81 15.47
N LYS A 92 -2.92 -3.74 14.26
CA LYS A 92 -2.76 -4.84 13.29
C LYS A 92 -1.32 -4.89 12.77
N SER A 93 -0.86 -6.07 12.39
CA SER A 93 0.44 -6.19 11.74
C SER A 93 0.46 -5.43 10.42
N LEU A 94 1.66 -5.07 9.96
CA LEU A 94 1.81 -4.38 8.68
C LEU A 94 1.25 -5.22 7.54
N GLU A 95 1.52 -6.52 7.52
CA GLU A 95 1.01 -7.44 6.50
C GLU A 95 -0.53 -7.44 6.47
N SER A 96 -1.15 -7.56 7.63
CA SER A 96 -2.61 -7.58 7.74
C SER A 96 -3.23 -6.25 7.32
N ALA A 97 -2.63 -5.14 7.76
CA ALA A 97 -3.11 -3.80 7.42
C ALA A 97 -2.99 -3.54 5.91
N LEU A 98 -1.89 -3.99 5.29
CA LEU A 98 -1.70 -3.85 3.84
C LEU A 98 -2.70 -4.68 3.04
N CYS A 99 -2.98 -5.91 3.47
CA CYS A 99 -3.98 -6.75 2.82
C CYS A 99 -5.36 -6.08 2.85
N TYR A 100 -5.76 -5.59 4.01
CA TYR A 100 -7.04 -4.91 4.17
C TYR A 100 -7.10 -3.64 3.32
N ALA A 101 -6.05 -2.82 3.36
CA ALA A 101 -5.99 -1.57 2.60
C ALA A 101 -6.07 -1.83 1.08
N SER A 102 -5.41 -2.89 0.59
CA SER A 102 -5.46 -3.27 -0.82
C SER A 102 -6.87 -3.67 -1.25
N ALA A 103 -7.54 -4.48 -0.42
CA ALA A 103 -8.92 -4.90 -0.69
C ALA A 103 -9.89 -3.71 -0.63
N PHE A 104 -9.72 -2.85 0.36
CA PHE A 104 -10.52 -1.64 0.54
C PHE A 104 -10.41 -0.73 -0.69
N ALA A 105 -9.18 -0.47 -1.14
CA ALA A 105 -8.95 0.36 -2.31
C ALA A 105 -9.54 -0.26 -3.58
N SER A 106 -9.49 -1.59 -3.73
CA SER A 106 -10.05 -2.28 -4.88
C SER A 106 -11.57 -2.12 -4.98
N LEU A 107 -12.25 -2.09 -3.83
CA LEU A 107 -13.69 -1.83 -3.79
C LEU A 107 -13.99 -0.35 -4.05
N ALA A 108 -13.16 0.55 -3.56
CA ALA A 108 -13.35 1.99 -3.76
C ALA A 108 -13.32 2.37 -5.24
N VAL A 109 -12.44 1.77 -6.04
CA VAL A 109 -12.36 2.06 -7.48
C VAL A 109 -13.51 1.47 -8.28
N GLU A 110 -14.30 0.57 -7.70
CA GLU A 110 -15.47 -0.01 -8.34
C GLU A 110 -16.72 0.85 -8.22
N THR A 111 -16.70 1.87 -7.40
CA THR A 111 -17.84 2.79 -7.26
C THR A 111 -17.77 3.90 -8.30
N SER A 112 -18.91 4.38 -8.74
CA SER A 112 -18.98 5.53 -9.66
C SER A 112 -18.87 6.87 -8.92
N ASN A 113 -18.92 6.86 -7.59
CA ASN A 113 -18.83 8.05 -6.75
C ASN A 113 -17.63 7.89 -5.80
N ALA A 114 -16.66 8.80 -5.93
CA ALA A 114 -15.43 8.74 -5.14
C ALA A 114 -15.66 8.92 -3.63
N SER A 115 -16.79 9.46 -3.23
CA SER A 115 -17.12 9.63 -1.80
C SER A 115 -17.76 8.40 -1.17
N ASP A 116 -18.13 7.39 -1.98
CA ASP A 116 -18.71 6.15 -1.46
C ASP A 116 -17.60 5.26 -0.92
N MET A 117 -17.60 5.05 0.39
CA MET A 117 -16.59 4.20 1.05
C MET A 117 -17.10 2.77 1.18
N PRO A 118 -16.23 1.77 0.91
CA PRO A 118 -16.60 0.37 1.08
C PRO A 118 -16.96 0.04 2.53
N GLU A 119 -17.91 -0.87 2.71
CA GLU A 119 -18.26 -1.38 4.03
C GLU A 119 -17.25 -2.45 4.45
N HIS A 120 -17.00 -2.54 5.75
CA HIS A 120 -16.06 -3.50 6.31
C HIS A 120 -16.37 -4.95 5.90
N GLU A 121 -17.64 -5.33 5.96
CA GLU A 121 -18.06 -6.70 5.57
C GLU A 121 -17.73 -7.01 4.11
N SER A 122 -17.90 -6.03 3.23
CA SER A 122 -17.56 -6.19 1.82
C SER A 122 -16.05 -6.39 1.61
N VAL A 123 -15.24 -5.68 2.38
CA VAL A 123 -13.78 -5.82 2.32
C VAL A 123 -13.37 -7.22 2.78
N ILE A 124 -13.89 -7.67 3.91
CA ILE A 124 -13.59 -9.01 4.45
C ILE A 124 -14.04 -10.09 3.47
N HIS A 125 -15.23 -9.94 2.87
CA HIS A 125 -15.72 -10.90 1.88
C HIS A 125 -14.77 -11.01 0.69
N ARG A 126 -14.28 -9.88 0.18
CA ARG A 126 -13.33 -9.89 -0.95
C ARG A 126 -12.03 -10.58 -0.59
N ILE A 127 -11.49 -10.33 0.59
CA ILE A 127 -10.27 -11.00 1.05
C ILE A 127 -10.47 -12.51 1.12
N GLN A 128 -11.61 -12.95 1.63
CA GLN A 128 -11.92 -14.37 1.78
C GLN A 128 -12.22 -15.07 0.46
N SER A 129 -12.81 -14.36 -0.50
CA SER A 129 -13.21 -14.95 -1.79
C SER A 129 -12.07 -15.06 -2.80
N ILE A 130 -10.96 -14.37 -2.56
CA ILE A 130 -9.79 -14.37 -3.43
C ILE A 130 -8.63 -14.98 -2.66
N HIS A 131 -7.94 -15.95 -3.29
CA HIS A 131 -6.75 -16.54 -2.68
C HIS A 131 -5.58 -15.57 -2.75
N TYR A 132 -5.60 -14.57 -1.87
CA TYR A 132 -4.66 -13.46 -1.89
C TYR A 132 -3.36 -13.84 -1.22
N GLN A 133 -2.25 -13.58 -1.91
CA GLN A 133 -0.92 -13.86 -1.36
C GLN A 133 -0.02 -12.63 -1.46
N GLN A 134 0.56 -12.28 -0.34
CA GLN A 134 1.65 -11.29 -0.27
C GLN A 134 2.97 -12.04 -0.46
N THR A 135 3.96 -11.37 -1.06
CA THR A 135 5.30 -11.92 -1.18
C THR A 135 6.23 -11.17 -0.22
N ILE A 136 6.96 -11.92 0.60
CA ILE A 136 7.88 -11.36 1.57
C ILE A 136 9.31 -11.65 1.13
N PHE A 137 10.11 -10.61 1.04
CA PHE A 137 11.53 -10.70 0.70
C PHE A 137 12.34 -10.27 1.92
N THR A 138 13.30 -11.10 2.35
CA THR A 138 14.21 -10.69 3.42
C THR A 138 15.24 -9.70 2.87
N HIS A 139 15.59 -8.75 3.70
CA HIS A 139 16.59 -7.75 3.37
C HIS A 139 18.00 -8.26 3.63
#